data_d633d277e7d52ae71ec610272a02a2f3
#
_entry.id   d633d277e7d52ae71ec610272a02a2f3
#
_cell.length_a   1.000
_cell.length_b   1.000
_cell.length_c   1.000
_cell.angle_alpha   90.00
_cell.angle_beta   90.00
_cell.angle_gamma   90.00
#
_symmetry.space_group_name_H-M   'P 1'
#
loop_
_entity.id
_entity.type
_entity.pdbx_description
1 polymer ?
#
loop_
_entity_poly.entity_id
_entity_poly.type
_entity_poly.pdbx_seq_one_letter_code
_entity_poly.pdbx_strand_id
1 'polypeptide(L)'
;MQDVTAQRILITGGSSGIGLEASKQLTQRGHRLTLLCRTAERCQETVRTLSAESEERIKAEGIAMNLTDLKSIEAGCSTILQKNEPIDTLILNAGIQNVGIKEPRLTEQGIEETFCVNHLAHQLIAMRLLPLLIKSKKPRLVITSSEVHNPISGGGRVGLPATLGTLAGLKDQKNMAMLNGQSNFDADKAYKDSKLCNILMAKHIAIKLKQSGQEIPVLAWSPGLVIPQGSCGFFRTSRQQNPIGLAVFTFVARDLLRLTETVQKAGSLLAGLADRSIYEKNGFQYISNQLIRPGKHVFKETETSHEGNNEQLGEELWTLSEHLINQKLGETP
;
A
#
# COMPACT_ATOMS: atom_id res chain seq x y z
N MET A 1 18.05 23.72 12.79
CA MET A 1 17.31 22.99 11.73
C MET A 1 18.33 22.07 11.08
N GLN A 2 18.17 20.74 11.18
CA GLN A 2 19.02 19.82 10.42
C GLN A 2 18.72 20.06 8.94
N ASP A 3 19.78 20.22 8.16
CA ASP A 3 19.73 20.38 6.70
C ASP A 3 19.18 19.08 6.11
N VAL A 4 17.86 19.00 5.95
CA VAL A 4 17.20 17.82 5.36
C VAL A 4 17.49 17.87 3.86
N THR A 5 18.50 17.12 3.43
CA THR A 5 18.79 16.98 2.00
C THR A 5 17.53 16.50 1.28
N ALA A 6 17.09 17.25 0.25
CA ALA A 6 15.91 16.95 -0.54
C ALA A 6 16.02 15.53 -1.12
N GLN A 7 15.05 14.67 -0.80
CA GLN A 7 14.97 13.29 -1.27
C GLN A 7 14.06 13.20 -2.51
N ARG A 8 14.31 12.23 -3.38
CA ARG A 8 13.41 11.83 -4.46
C ARG A 8 12.50 10.69 -3.97
N ILE A 9 11.22 11.00 -3.81
CA ILE A 9 10.22 10.10 -3.24
C ILE A 9 9.16 9.76 -4.29
N LEU A 10 8.89 8.49 -4.51
CA LEU A 10 7.82 7.99 -5.36
C LEU A 10 6.69 7.43 -4.51
N ILE A 11 5.43 7.74 -4.85
CA ILE A 11 4.28 7.30 -4.05
C ILE A 11 3.11 6.84 -4.94
N THR A 12 2.59 5.63 -4.68
CA THR A 12 1.27 5.20 -5.16
C THR A 12 0.17 5.71 -4.23
N GLY A 13 -0.99 6.10 -4.80
CA GLY A 13 -2.12 6.59 -4.01
C GLY A 13 -1.88 7.95 -3.34
N GLY A 14 -0.92 8.75 -3.82
CA GLY A 14 -0.60 10.07 -3.31
C GLY A 14 -1.64 11.15 -3.63
N SER A 15 -2.74 10.83 -4.31
CA SER A 15 -3.75 11.78 -4.77
C SER A 15 -5.03 11.83 -3.93
N SER A 16 -5.13 11.08 -2.84
CA SER A 16 -6.30 11.09 -1.95
C SER A 16 -5.95 10.58 -0.56
N GLY A 17 -6.79 10.92 0.43
CA GLY A 17 -6.72 10.39 1.79
C GLY A 17 -5.35 10.54 2.44
N ILE A 18 -4.87 9.48 3.06
CA ILE A 18 -3.59 9.42 3.79
C ILE A 18 -2.41 9.77 2.87
N GLY A 19 -2.42 9.22 1.64
CA GLY A 19 -1.35 9.47 0.68
C GLY A 19 -1.27 10.92 0.24
N LEU A 20 -2.40 11.60 0.02
CA LEU A 20 -2.42 13.03 -0.33
C LEU A 20 -1.88 13.88 0.82
N GLU A 21 -2.31 13.58 2.04
CA GLU A 21 -1.83 14.30 3.22
C GLU A 21 -0.32 14.11 3.42
N ALA A 22 0.18 12.89 3.23
CA ALA A 22 1.63 12.65 3.23
C ALA A 22 2.35 13.41 2.11
N SER A 23 1.77 13.43 0.90
CA SER A 23 2.30 14.17 -0.25
C SER A 23 2.43 15.67 0.03
N LYS A 24 1.42 16.29 0.67
CA LYS A 24 1.45 17.69 1.11
C LYS A 24 2.63 17.94 2.05
N GLN A 25 2.75 17.14 3.09
CA GLN A 25 3.81 17.32 4.09
C GLN A 25 5.21 17.07 3.50
N LEU A 26 5.37 16.08 2.63
CA LEU A 26 6.66 15.80 1.98
C LEU A 26 7.08 16.94 1.03
N THR A 27 6.16 17.51 0.26
CA THR A 27 6.46 18.66 -0.60
C THR A 27 6.76 19.92 0.20
N GLN A 28 6.06 20.17 1.31
CA GLN A 28 6.34 21.28 2.24
C GLN A 28 7.71 21.16 2.91
N ARG A 29 8.22 19.92 3.11
CA ARG A 29 9.57 19.67 3.62
C ARG A 29 10.65 19.76 2.53
N GLY A 30 10.29 20.16 1.30
CA GLY A 30 11.23 20.38 0.19
C GLY A 30 11.65 19.14 -0.58
N HIS A 31 11.00 17.98 -0.39
CA HIS A 31 11.30 16.76 -1.15
C HIS A 31 10.79 16.82 -2.59
N ARG A 32 11.47 16.10 -3.50
CA ARG A 32 11.02 15.86 -4.88
C ARG A 32 10.05 14.69 -4.92
N LEU A 33 8.80 14.95 -5.30
CA LEU A 33 7.75 13.93 -5.27
C LEU A 33 7.33 13.51 -6.67
N THR A 34 7.33 12.20 -6.93
CA THR A 34 6.70 11.61 -8.12
C THR A 34 5.43 10.88 -7.69
N LEU A 35 4.26 11.39 -8.13
CA LEU A 35 2.94 10.83 -7.87
C LEU A 35 2.61 9.77 -8.92
N LEU A 36 2.34 8.54 -8.50
CA LEU A 36 1.86 7.46 -9.36
C LEU A 36 0.33 7.41 -9.24
N CYS A 37 -0.37 7.98 -10.22
CA CYS A 37 -1.83 8.15 -10.19
C CYS A 37 -2.49 7.35 -11.31
N ARG A 38 -3.78 7.03 -11.13
CA ARG A 38 -4.56 6.25 -12.11
C ARG A 38 -4.56 6.85 -13.52
N THR A 39 -4.67 8.17 -13.63
CA THR A 39 -4.69 8.90 -14.93
C THR A 39 -3.81 10.13 -14.89
N ALA A 40 -3.45 10.64 -16.08
CA ALA A 40 -2.65 11.85 -16.24
C ALA A 40 -3.37 13.09 -15.66
N GLU A 41 -4.70 13.19 -15.87
CA GLU A 41 -5.53 14.28 -15.36
C GLU A 41 -5.50 14.30 -13.84
N ARG A 42 -5.61 13.12 -13.19
CA ARG A 42 -5.53 13.01 -11.73
C ARG A 42 -4.17 13.42 -11.19
N CYS A 43 -3.09 13.08 -11.90
CA CYS A 43 -1.75 13.56 -11.58
C CYS A 43 -1.68 15.09 -11.61
N GLN A 44 -2.14 15.70 -12.71
CA GLN A 44 -2.10 17.15 -12.91
C GLN A 44 -2.92 17.90 -11.86
N GLU A 45 -4.14 17.41 -11.57
CA GLU A 45 -5.00 17.97 -10.53
C GLU A 45 -4.30 17.93 -9.15
N THR A 46 -3.69 16.78 -8.83
CA THR A 46 -2.99 16.63 -7.54
C THR A 46 -1.78 17.55 -7.44
N VAL A 47 -0.95 17.65 -8.50
CA VAL A 47 0.20 18.57 -8.54
C VAL A 47 -0.25 20.02 -8.37
N ARG A 48 -1.36 20.44 -9.02
CA ARG A 48 -1.93 21.77 -8.83
C ARG A 48 -2.38 22.02 -7.38
N THR A 49 -3.04 21.02 -6.76
CA THR A 49 -3.47 21.11 -5.35
C THR A 49 -2.26 21.28 -4.42
N LEU A 50 -1.20 20.47 -4.61
CA LEU A 50 0.02 20.59 -3.82
C LEU A 50 0.69 21.95 -4.01
N SER A 51 0.72 22.48 -5.24
CA SER A 51 1.31 23.78 -5.55
C SER A 51 0.54 24.96 -4.94
N ALA A 52 -0.79 24.85 -4.90
CA ALA A 52 -1.64 25.91 -4.34
C ALA A 52 -1.54 26.01 -2.80
N GLU A 53 -1.14 24.93 -2.14
CA GLU A 53 -0.99 24.87 -0.67
C GLU A 53 0.46 25.10 -0.20
N SER A 54 1.38 25.44 -1.11
CA SER A 54 2.78 25.70 -0.80
C SER A 54 3.15 27.15 -1.14
N GLU A 55 3.82 27.83 -0.22
CA GLU A 55 4.36 29.19 -0.45
C GLU A 55 5.60 29.15 -1.38
N GLU A 56 6.27 28.00 -1.46
CA GLU A 56 7.46 27.80 -2.31
C GLU A 56 7.12 26.93 -3.54
N ARG A 57 7.95 27.05 -4.58
CA ARG A 57 7.83 26.21 -5.78
C ARG A 57 8.10 24.76 -5.44
N ILE A 58 7.06 23.94 -5.36
CA ILE A 58 7.18 22.50 -5.12
C ILE A 58 7.87 21.78 -6.29
N LYS A 59 8.54 20.68 -5.98
CA LYS A 59 9.14 19.77 -6.98
C LYS A 59 8.31 18.49 -7.04
N ALA A 60 7.12 18.59 -7.64
CA ALA A 60 6.23 17.44 -7.83
C ALA A 60 5.92 17.21 -9.29
N GLU A 61 5.93 15.94 -9.69
CA GLU A 61 5.52 15.47 -11.02
C GLU A 61 4.55 14.29 -10.88
N GLY A 62 3.80 14.00 -11.94
CA GLY A 62 2.88 12.86 -11.94
C GLY A 62 3.14 11.94 -13.12
N ILE A 63 3.02 10.64 -12.89
CA ILE A 63 3.08 9.59 -13.90
C ILE A 63 1.78 8.79 -13.82
N ALA A 64 1.09 8.69 -14.98
CA ALA A 64 -0.11 7.88 -15.07
C ALA A 64 0.23 6.40 -14.92
N MET A 65 -0.46 5.73 -13.99
CA MET A 65 -0.24 4.33 -13.66
C MET A 65 -1.54 3.74 -13.08
N ASN A 66 -2.32 3.05 -13.90
CA ASN A 66 -3.54 2.38 -13.44
C ASN A 66 -3.19 1.04 -12.79
N LEU A 67 -3.37 0.91 -11.49
CA LEU A 67 -3.01 -0.30 -10.73
C LEU A 67 -3.95 -1.50 -10.97
N THR A 68 -5.01 -1.34 -11.76
CA THR A 68 -5.84 -2.46 -12.23
C THR A 68 -5.37 -3.03 -13.57
N ASP A 69 -4.31 -2.45 -14.16
CA ASP A 69 -3.77 -2.84 -15.47
C ASP A 69 -2.24 -2.96 -15.40
N LEU A 70 -1.74 -4.19 -15.47
CA LEU A 70 -0.31 -4.49 -15.38
C LEU A 70 0.49 -3.85 -16.53
N LYS A 71 -0.11 -3.70 -17.73
CA LYS A 71 0.54 -3.02 -18.86
C LYS A 71 0.73 -1.53 -18.61
N SER A 72 -0.28 -0.88 -17.98
CA SER A 72 -0.17 0.51 -17.55
C SER A 72 0.93 0.70 -16.52
N ILE A 73 1.08 -0.25 -15.59
CA ILE A 73 2.14 -0.23 -14.57
C ILE A 73 3.51 -0.37 -15.24
N GLU A 74 3.66 -1.31 -16.17
CA GLU A 74 4.91 -1.53 -16.91
C GLU A 74 5.35 -0.28 -17.68
N ALA A 75 4.41 0.38 -18.40
CA ALA A 75 4.66 1.62 -19.11
C ALA A 75 5.09 2.76 -18.16
N GLY A 76 4.42 2.90 -17.01
CA GLY A 76 4.79 3.88 -16.00
C GLY A 76 6.17 3.62 -15.39
N CYS A 77 6.48 2.35 -15.07
CA CYS A 77 7.80 1.96 -14.59
C CYS A 77 8.89 2.23 -15.65
N SER A 78 8.64 1.90 -16.91
CA SER A 78 9.56 2.18 -18.02
C SER A 78 9.87 3.67 -18.15
N THR A 79 8.86 4.55 -18.00
CA THR A 79 9.06 6.01 -17.98
C THR A 79 9.97 6.46 -16.85
N ILE A 80 9.88 5.84 -15.67
CA ILE A 80 10.73 6.14 -14.52
C ILE A 80 12.16 5.64 -14.75
N LEU A 81 12.29 4.42 -15.30
CA LEU A 81 13.58 3.78 -15.56
C LEU A 81 14.38 4.53 -16.64
N GLN A 82 13.73 5.10 -17.65
CA GLN A 82 14.37 5.91 -18.69
C GLN A 82 15.09 7.14 -18.13
N LYS A 83 14.57 7.74 -17.04
CA LYS A 83 15.26 8.86 -16.35
C LYS A 83 16.53 8.40 -15.65
N ASN A 84 16.65 7.13 -15.29
CA ASN A 84 17.78 6.49 -14.63
C ASN A 84 18.28 7.23 -13.35
N GLU A 85 17.40 7.97 -12.69
CA GLU A 85 17.71 8.71 -11.46
C GLU A 85 17.47 7.81 -10.24
N PRO A 86 18.36 7.80 -9.22
CA PRO A 86 18.15 7.09 -7.97
C PRO A 86 16.83 7.49 -7.30
N ILE A 87 16.17 6.53 -6.67
CA ILE A 87 14.98 6.73 -5.84
C ILE A 87 15.41 6.61 -4.37
N ASP A 88 15.18 7.65 -3.56
CA ASP A 88 15.53 7.59 -2.13
C ASP A 88 14.45 6.86 -1.33
N THR A 89 13.17 7.09 -1.66
CA THR A 89 12.07 6.39 -0.99
C THR A 89 11.00 5.97 -2.01
N LEU A 90 10.64 4.69 -1.99
CA LEU A 90 9.50 4.16 -2.71
C LEU A 90 8.36 3.84 -1.73
N ILE A 91 7.20 4.49 -1.90
CA ILE A 91 6.03 4.34 -1.06
C ILE A 91 4.93 3.60 -1.83
N LEU A 92 4.69 2.34 -1.50
CA LEU A 92 3.63 1.50 -2.02
C LEU A 92 2.41 1.61 -1.09
N ASN A 93 1.60 2.68 -1.30
CA ASN A 93 0.54 3.05 -0.36
C ASN A 93 -0.88 2.88 -0.91
N ALA A 94 -1.07 2.89 -2.22
CA ALA A 94 -2.40 2.74 -2.81
C ALA A 94 -3.12 1.50 -2.28
N GLY A 95 -4.45 1.59 -2.18
CA GLY A 95 -5.25 0.46 -1.76
C GLY A 95 -6.74 0.74 -1.90
N ILE A 96 -7.47 -0.33 -2.16
CA ILE A 96 -8.93 -0.35 -2.22
C ILE A 96 -9.48 -1.44 -1.31
N GLN A 97 -10.75 -1.30 -0.97
CA GLN A 97 -11.57 -2.38 -0.43
C GLN A 97 -12.91 -2.39 -1.16
N ASN A 98 -13.40 -3.58 -1.42
CA ASN A 98 -14.68 -3.78 -2.08
C ASN A 98 -15.75 -4.35 -1.12
N VAL A 99 -15.62 -4.07 0.17
CA VAL A 99 -16.55 -4.54 1.21
C VAL A 99 -17.99 -4.14 0.88
N GLY A 100 -18.88 -5.13 0.94
CA GLY A 100 -20.30 -5.00 0.61
C GLY A 100 -20.70 -5.60 -0.74
N ILE A 101 -19.75 -5.96 -1.63
CA ILE A 101 -20.06 -6.73 -2.84
C ILE A 101 -20.08 -8.24 -2.54
N LYS A 102 -20.89 -8.98 -3.27
CA LYS A 102 -21.07 -10.44 -3.10
C LYS A 102 -20.27 -11.26 -4.11
N GLU A 103 -19.93 -10.66 -5.25
CA GLU A 103 -19.17 -11.29 -6.32
C GLU A 103 -17.85 -10.57 -6.53
N PRO A 104 -16.77 -11.27 -6.91
CA PRO A 104 -15.49 -10.63 -7.17
C PRO A 104 -15.56 -9.69 -8.36
N ARG A 105 -14.97 -8.50 -8.23
CA ARG A 105 -14.68 -7.66 -9.38
C ARG A 105 -13.37 -8.11 -9.99
N LEU A 106 -13.38 -8.36 -11.29
CA LEU A 106 -12.19 -8.74 -12.01
C LEU A 106 -11.67 -7.55 -12.83
N THR A 107 -10.35 -7.44 -12.91
CA THR A 107 -9.69 -6.54 -13.87
C THR A 107 -9.89 -7.05 -15.31
N GLU A 108 -9.56 -6.24 -16.31
CA GLU A 108 -9.58 -6.68 -17.72
C GLU A 108 -8.68 -7.90 -17.97
N GLN A 109 -7.66 -8.07 -17.14
CA GLN A 109 -6.74 -9.22 -17.19
C GLN A 109 -7.25 -10.45 -16.41
N GLY A 110 -8.47 -10.40 -15.86
CA GLY A 110 -9.11 -11.50 -15.14
C GLY A 110 -8.59 -11.74 -13.71
N ILE A 111 -8.03 -10.73 -13.07
CA ILE A 111 -7.46 -10.79 -11.71
C ILE A 111 -8.45 -10.15 -10.74
N GLU A 112 -8.67 -10.73 -9.54
CA GLU A 112 -9.49 -10.08 -8.51
C GLU A 112 -8.94 -8.69 -8.18
N GLU A 113 -9.81 -7.68 -8.20
CA GLU A 113 -9.44 -6.26 -8.22
C GLU A 113 -8.69 -5.84 -6.94
N THR A 114 -9.10 -6.36 -5.77
CA THR A 114 -8.46 -6.00 -4.49
C THR A 114 -7.04 -6.57 -4.41
N PHE A 115 -6.88 -7.84 -4.80
CA PHE A 115 -5.56 -8.46 -4.87
C PHE A 115 -4.66 -7.76 -5.90
N CYS A 116 -5.21 -7.46 -7.09
CA CYS A 116 -4.47 -6.77 -8.14
C CYS A 116 -3.92 -5.43 -7.67
N VAL A 117 -4.80 -4.54 -7.16
CA VAL A 117 -4.44 -3.16 -6.79
C VAL A 117 -3.57 -3.12 -5.53
N ASN A 118 -3.94 -3.91 -4.49
CA ASN A 118 -3.29 -3.78 -3.19
C ASN A 118 -1.94 -4.49 -3.12
N HIS A 119 -1.77 -5.57 -3.90
CA HIS A 119 -0.57 -6.41 -3.82
C HIS A 119 0.14 -6.57 -5.16
N LEU A 120 -0.49 -7.16 -6.16
CA LEU A 120 0.19 -7.57 -7.40
C LEU A 120 0.81 -6.39 -8.15
N ALA A 121 0.08 -5.28 -8.24
CA ALA A 121 0.57 -4.01 -8.79
C ALA A 121 1.81 -3.49 -8.04
N HIS A 122 1.79 -3.56 -6.72
CA HIS A 122 2.91 -3.13 -5.89
C HIS A 122 4.11 -4.05 -6.01
N GLN A 123 3.89 -5.37 -6.15
CA GLN A 123 4.98 -6.30 -6.44
C GLN A 123 5.64 -5.98 -7.78
N LEU A 124 4.86 -5.77 -8.85
CA LEU A 124 5.41 -5.38 -10.15
C LEU A 124 6.22 -4.08 -10.07
N ILE A 125 5.67 -3.03 -9.42
CA ILE A 125 6.39 -1.76 -9.21
C ILE A 125 7.70 -2.00 -8.45
N ALA A 126 7.68 -2.78 -7.38
CA ALA A 126 8.88 -3.11 -6.62
C ALA A 126 9.89 -3.85 -7.49
N MET A 127 9.50 -4.90 -8.21
CA MET A 127 10.37 -5.65 -9.11
C MET A 127 11.08 -4.75 -10.13
N ARG A 128 10.37 -3.81 -10.74
CA ARG A 128 10.92 -2.91 -11.76
C ARG A 128 11.77 -1.78 -11.16
N LEU A 129 11.40 -1.22 -10.00
CA LEU A 129 12.03 0.00 -9.46
C LEU A 129 13.07 -0.24 -8.36
N LEU A 130 13.15 -1.42 -7.76
CA LEU A 130 14.20 -1.77 -6.79
C LEU A 130 15.63 -1.47 -7.29
N PRO A 131 16.01 -1.69 -8.58
CA PRO A 131 17.33 -1.32 -9.07
C PRO A 131 17.66 0.17 -8.94
N LEU A 132 16.67 1.06 -9.10
CA LEU A 132 16.87 2.51 -8.88
C LEU A 132 16.88 2.87 -7.39
N LEU A 133 16.14 2.13 -6.56
CA LEU A 133 16.17 2.32 -5.11
C LEU A 133 17.55 1.96 -4.55
N ILE A 134 18.13 0.83 -4.96
CA ILE A 134 19.46 0.38 -4.54
C ILE A 134 20.57 1.38 -4.92
N LYS A 135 20.41 2.14 -6.02
CA LYS A 135 21.37 3.19 -6.42
C LYS A 135 21.39 4.38 -5.48
N SER A 136 20.38 4.58 -4.63
CA SER A 136 20.37 5.69 -3.68
C SER A 136 21.41 5.50 -2.58
N LYS A 137 21.93 6.61 -2.09
CA LYS A 137 22.80 6.62 -0.88
C LYS A 137 22.01 6.36 0.41
N LYS A 138 20.71 6.57 0.38
CA LYS A 138 19.80 6.40 1.52
C LYS A 138 18.49 5.75 1.07
N PRO A 139 18.51 4.52 0.56
CA PRO A 139 17.31 3.86 0.04
C PRO A 139 16.32 3.49 1.16
N ARG A 140 15.01 3.51 0.84
CA ARG A 140 13.94 3.07 1.75
C ARG A 140 12.72 2.60 0.98
N LEU A 141 12.14 1.49 1.42
CA LEU A 141 10.86 0.97 0.92
C LEU A 141 9.81 1.06 2.03
N VAL A 142 8.66 1.68 1.74
CA VAL A 142 7.51 1.77 2.66
C VAL A 142 6.29 1.15 2.01
N ILE A 143 5.67 0.17 2.68
CA ILE A 143 4.53 -0.58 2.17
C ILE A 143 3.35 -0.45 3.13
N THR A 144 2.22 0.06 2.64
CA THR A 144 1.00 0.19 3.45
C THR A 144 0.28 -1.15 3.55
N SER A 145 0.29 -1.72 4.75
CA SER A 145 -0.52 -2.87 5.14
C SER A 145 -1.72 -2.43 5.98
N SER A 146 -2.17 -3.26 6.89
CA SER A 146 -3.20 -2.96 7.89
C SER A 146 -3.09 -3.95 9.04
N GLU A 147 -3.53 -3.57 10.24
CA GLU A 147 -3.61 -4.48 11.38
C GLU A 147 -4.53 -5.69 11.13
N VAL A 148 -5.48 -5.56 10.20
CA VAL A 148 -6.44 -6.63 9.87
C VAL A 148 -5.81 -7.89 9.26
N HIS A 149 -4.52 -7.81 8.82
CA HIS A 149 -3.76 -8.99 8.41
C HIS A 149 -3.51 -9.95 9.59
N ASN A 150 -3.64 -9.45 10.82
CA ASN A 150 -3.42 -10.24 12.02
C ASN A 150 -4.77 -10.62 12.66
N PRO A 151 -5.15 -11.91 12.66
CA PRO A 151 -6.42 -12.39 13.20
C PRO A 151 -6.67 -12.07 14.68
N ILE A 152 -5.61 -11.78 15.45
CA ILE A 152 -5.75 -11.42 16.87
C ILE A 152 -5.92 -9.92 17.09
N SER A 153 -5.75 -9.08 16.09
CA SER A 153 -5.99 -7.63 16.17
C SER A 153 -7.48 -7.32 16.31
N GLY A 154 -7.81 -6.10 16.75
CA GLY A 154 -9.20 -5.66 16.89
C GLY A 154 -9.98 -5.77 15.57
N GLY A 155 -9.44 -5.24 14.47
CA GLY A 155 -10.04 -5.32 13.14
C GLY A 155 -9.95 -6.71 12.51
N GLY A 156 -8.88 -7.47 12.79
CA GLY A 156 -8.68 -8.81 12.24
C GLY A 156 -9.66 -9.86 12.75
N ARG A 157 -10.20 -9.69 13.97
CA ARG A 157 -11.19 -10.59 14.58
C ARG A 157 -12.61 -10.48 14.01
N VAL A 158 -12.91 -9.40 13.29
CA VAL A 158 -14.25 -9.18 12.74
C VAL A 158 -14.40 -9.96 11.44
N GLY A 159 -15.44 -10.79 11.30
CA GLY A 159 -15.69 -11.61 10.10
C GLY A 159 -14.65 -12.73 9.92
N LEU A 160 -14.41 -13.14 8.67
CA LEU A 160 -13.40 -14.17 8.36
C LEU A 160 -11.99 -13.63 8.56
N PRO A 161 -11.08 -14.41 9.18
CA PRO A 161 -9.70 -13.98 9.37
C PRO A 161 -8.91 -13.97 8.06
N ALA A 162 -7.84 -13.16 8.01
CA ALA A 162 -6.85 -13.25 6.95
C ALA A 162 -6.16 -14.61 7.01
N THR A 163 -6.13 -15.31 5.88
CA THR A 163 -5.33 -16.52 5.68
C THR A 163 -5.22 -16.84 4.20
N LEU A 164 -4.01 -17.12 3.74
CA LEU A 164 -3.74 -17.49 2.34
C LEU A 164 -3.76 -19.02 2.15
N GLY A 165 -3.77 -19.77 3.26
CA GLY A 165 -3.73 -21.24 3.23
C GLY A 165 -2.53 -21.74 2.42
N THR A 166 -2.80 -22.62 1.45
CA THR A 166 -1.79 -23.15 0.52
C THR A 166 -1.71 -22.38 -0.79
N LEU A 167 -2.28 -21.17 -0.86
CA LEU A 167 -2.40 -20.38 -2.09
C LEU A 167 -3.14 -21.12 -3.23
N ALA A 168 -4.07 -22.00 -2.89
CA ALA A 168 -4.74 -22.86 -3.87
C ALA A 168 -5.46 -22.07 -4.95
N GLY A 169 -6.10 -20.95 -4.60
CA GLY A 169 -6.75 -20.08 -5.57
C GLY A 169 -5.79 -19.33 -6.48
N LEU A 170 -4.60 -18.93 -5.97
CA LEU A 170 -3.58 -18.30 -6.79
C LEU A 170 -2.89 -19.32 -7.74
N LYS A 171 -2.79 -20.59 -7.32
CA LYS A 171 -2.30 -21.70 -8.16
C LYS A 171 -3.31 -22.07 -9.25
N ASP A 172 -4.61 -22.08 -8.92
CA ASP A 172 -5.70 -22.29 -9.87
C ASP A 172 -6.14 -20.97 -10.49
N GLN A 173 -5.42 -20.54 -11.52
CA GLN A 173 -5.66 -19.26 -12.19
C GLN A 173 -7.03 -19.13 -12.88
N LYS A 174 -7.81 -20.22 -12.98
CA LYS A 174 -9.15 -20.20 -13.59
C LYS A 174 -10.24 -19.68 -12.64
N ASN A 175 -10.04 -19.82 -11.32
CA ASN A 175 -11.00 -19.45 -10.27
C ASN A 175 -10.38 -18.61 -9.16
N MET A 176 -9.68 -17.55 -9.53
CA MET A 176 -8.91 -16.72 -8.61
C MET A 176 -9.76 -15.67 -7.86
N ALA A 177 -10.97 -16.08 -7.39
CA ALA A 177 -11.81 -15.20 -6.59
C ALA A 177 -11.23 -14.97 -5.18
N MET A 178 -10.68 -16.03 -4.57
CA MET A 178 -10.06 -16.01 -3.25
C MET A 178 -8.72 -16.74 -3.28
N LEU A 179 -7.67 -16.15 -2.71
CA LEU A 179 -6.29 -16.67 -2.76
C LEU A 179 -6.12 -18.05 -2.13
N ASN A 180 -6.88 -18.35 -1.08
CA ASN A 180 -6.85 -19.65 -0.41
C ASN A 180 -7.65 -20.75 -1.12
N GLY A 181 -8.34 -20.43 -2.24
CA GLY A 181 -9.12 -21.36 -3.04
C GLY A 181 -10.55 -21.64 -2.52
N GLN A 182 -11.03 -20.90 -1.50
CA GLN A 182 -12.43 -21.03 -1.11
C GLN A 182 -13.38 -20.60 -2.24
N SER A 183 -14.49 -21.33 -2.40
CA SER A 183 -15.44 -21.10 -3.49
C SER A 183 -16.29 -19.84 -3.32
N ASN A 184 -16.62 -19.49 -2.07
CA ASN A 184 -17.45 -18.34 -1.78
C ASN A 184 -16.58 -17.09 -1.66
N PHE A 185 -16.86 -16.07 -2.46
CA PHE A 185 -16.19 -14.78 -2.37
C PHE A 185 -16.60 -14.05 -1.09
N ASP A 186 -15.61 -13.49 -0.40
CA ASP A 186 -15.80 -12.59 0.73
C ASP A 186 -14.89 -11.37 0.56
N ALA A 187 -15.50 -10.22 0.30
CA ALA A 187 -14.78 -8.98 -0.02
C ALA A 187 -13.98 -8.42 1.17
N ASP A 188 -14.44 -8.63 2.42
CA ASP A 188 -13.71 -8.22 3.62
C ASP A 188 -12.47 -9.10 3.80
N LYS A 189 -12.64 -10.42 3.65
CA LYS A 189 -11.50 -11.35 3.68
C LYS A 189 -10.51 -11.08 2.54
N ALA A 190 -10.97 -10.84 1.30
CA ALA A 190 -10.09 -10.51 0.18
C ALA A 190 -9.22 -9.28 0.48
N TYR A 191 -9.79 -8.27 1.13
CA TYR A 191 -9.03 -7.12 1.60
C TYR A 191 -7.99 -7.51 2.67
N LYS A 192 -8.39 -8.26 3.70
CA LYS A 192 -7.48 -8.71 4.77
C LYS A 192 -6.34 -9.58 4.22
N ASP A 193 -6.67 -10.50 3.31
CA ASP A 193 -5.70 -11.35 2.62
C ASP A 193 -4.70 -10.50 1.82
N SER A 194 -5.16 -9.47 1.11
CA SER A 194 -4.27 -8.56 0.38
C SER A 194 -3.29 -7.81 1.31
N LYS A 195 -3.71 -7.52 2.55
CA LYS A 195 -2.84 -6.87 3.54
C LYS A 195 -1.86 -7.85 4.17
N LEU A 196 -2.22 -9.13 4.29
CA LEU A 196 -1.29 -10.19 4.65
C LEU A 196 -0.25 -10.41 3.54
N CYS A 197 -0.66 -10.40 2.26
CA CYS A 197 0.26 -10.44 1.12
C CYS A 197 1.30 -9.31 1.19
N ASN A 198 0.90 -8.10 1.58
CA ASN A 198 1.83 -6.96 1.70
C ASN A 198 2.86 -7.14 2.82
N ILE A 199 2.50 -7.78 3.93
CA ILE A 199 3.45 -8.16 4.99
C ILE A 199 4.47 -9.17 4.47
N LEU A 200 3.98 -10.25 3.83
CA LEU A 200 4.82 -11.31 3.28
C LEU A 200 5.76 -10.78 2.20
N MET A 201 5.25 -9.94 1.28
CA MET A 201 6.04 -9.27 0.25
C MET A 201 7.15 -8.40 0.86
N ALA A 202 6.84 -7.59 1.86
CA ALA A 202 7.83 -6.73 2.50
C ALA A 202 8.95 -7.54 3.15
N LYS A 203 8.63 -8.63 3.85
CA LYS A 203 9.61 -9.55 4.42
C LYS A 203 10.45 -10.24 3.37
N HIS A 204 9.81 -10.77 2.32
CA HIS A 204 10.52 -11.43 1.23
C HIS A 204 11.53 -10.48 0.56
N ILE A 205 11.12 -9.25 0.25
CA ILE A 205 12.02 -8.23 -0.31
C ILE A 205 13.19 -7.95 0.65
N ALA A 206 12.95 -7.79 1.95
CA ALA A 206 14.00 -7.54 2.93
C ALA A 206 15.01 -8.70 3.00
N ILE A 207 14.54 -9.96 2.95
CA ILE A 207 15.38 -11.16 2.93
C ILE A 207 16.25 -11.17 1.65
N LYS A 208 15.64 -10.95 0.48
CA LYS A 208 16.37 -10.93 -0.81
C LYS A 208 17.41 -9.82 -0.87
N LEU A 209 17.08 -8.62 -0.38
CA LEU A 209 18.02 -7.51 -0.28
C LEU A 209 19.22 -7.88 0.61
N LYS A 210 18.97 -8.43 1.80
CA LYS A 210 20.03 -8.87 2.71
C LYS A 210 20.92 -9.95 2.07
N GLN A 211 20.33 -10.92 1.38
CA GLN A 211 21.07 -11.99 0.66
C GLN A 211 21.97 -11.42 -0.44
N SER A 212 21.57 -10.30 -1.07
CA SER A 212 22.39 -9.60 -2.07
C SER A 212 23.34 -8.56 -1.48
N GLY A 213 23.53 -8.53 -0.15
CA GLY A 213 24.43 -7.61 0.53
C GLY A 213 23.89 -6.17 0.65
N GLN A 214 22.58 -5.97 0.43
CA GLN A 214 21.94 -4.67 0.53
C GLN A 214 21.24 -4.49 1.88
N GLU A 215 21.68 -3.53 2.68
CA GLU A 215 21.05 -3.21 3.95
C GLU A 215 20.12 -2.00 3.80
N ILE A 216 18.86 -2.25 3.43
CA ILE A 216 17.83 -1.24 3.16
C ILE A 216 16.69 -1.37 4.18
N PRO A 217 16.21 -0.27 4.78
CA PRO A 217 14.97 -0.29 5.55
C PRO A 217 13.77 -0.67 4.67
N VAL A 218 13.08 -1.75 5.04
CA VAL A 218 11.83 -2.19 4.41
C VAL A 218 10.74 -2.15 5.47
N LEU A 219 9.88 -1.14 5.39
CA LEU A 219 8.87 -0.84 6.39
C LEU A 219 7.49 -1.24 5.88
N ALA A 220 6.87 -2.24 6.49
CA ALA A 220 5.43 -2.41 6.40
C ALA A 220 4.76 -1.60 7.52
N TRP A 221 3.62 -0.96 7.24
CA TRP A 221 2.97 -0.18 8.28
C TRP A 221 1.45 -0.24 8.21
N SER A 222 0.79 0.00 9.35
CA SER A 222 -0.65 0.13 9.49
C SER A 222 -0.99 1.52 10.05
N PRO A 223 -1.87 2.29 9.35
CA PRO A 223 -2.31 3.61 9.82
C PRO A 223 -3.24 3.57 11.02
N GLY A 224 -3.75 2.39 11.42
CA GLY A 224 -4.94 2.24 12.25
C GLY A 224 -6.23 2.40 11.45
N LEU A 225 -7.37 2.50 12.14
CA LEU A 225 -8.66 2.75 11.49
C LEU A 225 -8.78 4.22 11.12
N VAL A 226 -8.68 4.53 9.83
CA VAL A 226 -8.84 5.89 9.27
C VAL A 226 -10.05 5.92 8.36
N ILE A 227 -11.05 6.75 8.68
CA ILE A 227 -12.26 6.92 7.86
C ILE A 227 -12.24 8.32 7.24
N PRO A 228 -11.78 8.47 5.98
CA PRO A 228 -11.72 9.77 5.31
C PRO A 228 -13.13 10.32 5.06
N GLN A 229 -13.27 11.64 5.11
CA GLN A 229 -14.45 12.33 4.64
C GLN A 229 -14.47 12.37 3.11
N GLY A 230 -15.67 12.46 2.51
CA GLY A 230 -15.82 12.59 1.06
C GLY A 230 -16.22 11.28 0.35
N SER A 231 -16.56 11.40 -0.93
CA SER A 231 -17.13 10.31 -1.77
C SER A 231 -16.07 9.44 -2.47
N CYS A 232 -14.83 9.84 -2.44
CA CYS A 232 -13.71 9.18 -3.12
C CYS A 232 -12.84 8.36 -2.15
N GLY A 233 -11.95 7.53 -2.69
CA GLY A 233 -10.94 6.81 -1.94
C GLY A 233 -11.38 5.46 -1.42
N PHE A 234 -10.72 5.01 -0.37
CA PHE A 234 -10.74 3.66 0.17
C PHE A 234 -12.15 3.11 0.49
N PHE A 235 -13.05 3.91 1.09
CA PHE A 235 -14.42 3.50 1.42
C PHE A 235 -15.46 3.75 0.30
N ARG A 236 -15.02 4.01 -0.94
CA ARG A 236 -15.93 4.31 -2.06
C ARG A 236 -16.98 3.22 -2.26
N THR A 237 -16.56 1.95 -2.38
CA THR A 237 -17.47 0.82 -2.61
C THR A 237 -18.42 0.62 -1.43
N SER A 238 -17.92 0.60 -0.20
CA SER A 238 -18.77 0.47 0.99
C SER A 238 -19.82 1.57 1.08
N ARG A 239 -19.46 2.81 0.70
CA ARG A 239 -20.40 3.95 0.66
C ARG A 239 -21.46 3.79 -0.42
N GLN A 240 -21.12 3.21 -1.57
CA GLN A 240 -22.08 2.96 -2.66
C GLN A 240 -23.02 1.80 -2.31
N GLN A 241 -22.52 0.74 -1.68
CA GLN A 241 -23.30 -0.46 -1.36
C GLN A 241 -24.19 -0.28 -0.12
N ASN A 242 -23.68 0.40 0.91
CA ASN A 242 -24.42 0.61 2.16
C ASN A 242 -24.08 1.97 2.78
N PRO A 243 -24.61 3.07 2.23
CA PRO A 243 -24.31 4.43 2.72
C PRO A 243 -24.76 4.65 4.17
N ILE A 244 -25.94 4.12 4.53
CA ILE A 244 -26.50 4.25 5.88
C ILE A 244 -25.66 3.46 6.89
N GLY A 245 -25.35 2.20 6.58
CA GLY A 245 -24.54 1.35 7.44
C GLY A 245 -23.13 1.95 7.65
N LEU A 246 -22.51 2.51 6.60
CA LEU A 246 -21.24 3.18 6.72
C LEU A 246 -21.34 4.46 7.56
N ALA A 247 -22.42 5.24 7.44
CA ALA A 247 -22.63 6.45 8.25
C ALA A 247 -22.78 6.08 9.73
N VAL A 248 -23.58 5.07 10.06
CA VAL A 248 -23.74 4.56 11.43
C VAL A 248 -22.41 4.03 11.96
N PHE A 249 -21.70 3.19 11.19
CA PHE A 249 -20.38 2.69 11.57
C PHE A 249 -19.40 3.84 11.84
N THR A 250 -19.38 4.85 10.98
CA THR A 250 -18.51 6.02 11.12
C THR A 250 -18.82 6.79 12.39
N PHE A 251 -20.10 7.04 12.67
CA PHE A 251 -20.55 7.73 13.89
C PHE A 251 -20.14 6.94 15.14
N VAL A 252 -20.42 5.64 15.15
CA VAL A 252 -20.08 4.79 16.31
C VAL A 252 -18.56 4.70 16.51
N ALA A 253 -17.82 4.40 15.43
CA ALA A 253 -16.38 4.21 15.54
C ALA A 253 -15.62 5.51 15.82
N ARG A 254 -16.00 6.62 15.20
CA ARG A 254 -15.30 7.89 15.30
C ARG A 254 -15.79 8.73 16.49
N ASP A 255 -17.09 8.94 16.59
CA ASP A 255 -17.66 9.97 17.48
C ASP A 255 -18.02 9.40 18.85
N LEU A 256 -18.52 8.15 18.91
CA LEU A 256 -18.91 7.52 20.17
C LEU A 256 -17.74 6.76 20.83
N LEU A 257 -17.10 5.84 20.10
CA LEU A 257 -16.06 4.97 20.65
C LEU A 257 -14.63 5.51 20.46
N ARG A 258 -14.44 6.52 19.63
CA ARG A 258 -13.13 7.15 19.35
C ARG A 258 -12.05 6.13 18.97
N LEU A 259 -12.41 5.20 18.07
CA LEU A 259 -11.52 4.13 17.59
C LEU A 259 -10.67 4.57 16.39
N THR A 260 -11.01 5.71 15.77
CA THR A 260 -10.39 6.15 14.52
C THR A 260 -9.23 7.09 14.76
N GLU A 261 -8.26 7.03 13.84
CA GLU A 261 -7.23 8.05 13.68
C GLU A 261 -7.64 9.07 12.59
N THR A 262 -7.09 10.27 12.63
CA THR A 262 -7.32 11.30 11.63
C THR A 262 -6.48 11.09 10.38
N VAL A 263 -6.98 11.55 9.22
CA VAL A 263 -6.22 11.51 7.96
C VAL A 263 -4.92 12.30 8.08
N GLN A 264 -4.96 13.45 8.75
CA GLN A 264 -3.80 14.33 8.98
C GLN A 264 -2.71 13.61 9.77
N LYS A 265 -3.11 12.96 10.88
CA LYS A 265 -2.13 12.22 11.70
C LYS A 265 -1.55 11.04 10.97
N ALA A 266 -2.39 10.23 10.29
CA ALA A 266 -1.92 9.11 9.49
C ALA A 266 -1.01 9.55 8.34
N GLY A 267 -1.33 10.67 7.65
CA GLY A 267 -0.47 11.26 6.63
C GLY A 267 0.87 11.73 7.20
N SER A 268 0.87 12.34 8.40
CA SER A 268 2.09 12.74 9.09
C SER A 268 2.98 11.55 9.45
N LEU A 269 2.39 10.43 9.89
CA LEU A 269 3.14 9.21 10.19
C LEU A 269 3.76 8.63 8.90
N LEU A 270 2.99 8.57 7.80
CA LEU A 270 3.52 8.10 6.52
C LEU A 270 4.65 9.00 6.00
N ALA A 271 4.50 10.31 6.07
CA ALA A 271 5.55 11.25 5.69
C ALA A 271 6.81 11.05 6.55
N GLY A 272 6.66 10.87 7.86
CA GLY A 272 7.77 10.61 8.77
C GLY A 272 8.47 9.27 8.51
N LEU A 273 7.73 8.22 8.11
CA LEU A 273 8.34 6.96 7.65
C LEU A 273 9.11 7.16 6.34
N ALA A 274 8.61 8.01 5.44
CA ALA A 274 9.19 8.22 4.13
C ALA A 274 10.49 9.03 4.17
N ASP A 275 10.53 10.13 4.94
CA ASP A 275 11.66 11.05 5.01
C ASP A 275 12.67 10.73 6.11
N ARG A 276 12.50 9.58 6.79
CA ARG A 276 13.39 9.10 7.86
C ARG A 276 13.37 9.92 9.14
N SER A 277 12.40 10.79 9.33
CA SER A 277 12.25 11.48 10.61
C SER A 277 11.87 10.53 11.76
N ILE A 278 11.39 9.33 11.40
CA ILE A 278 11.11 8.22 12.33
C ILE A 278 11.53 6.87 11.71
N TYR A 279 12.03 5.96 12.53
CA TYR A 279 12.47 4.60 12.16
C TYR A 279 13.54 4.54 11.05
N GLU A 280 14.79 4.32 11.45
CA GLU A 280 15.96 4.26 10.53
C GLU A 280 16.58 2.87 10.41
N LYS A 281 16.12 1.88 11.18
CA LYS A 281 16.74 0.56 11.26
C LYS A 281 16.62 -0.21 9.93
N ASN A 282 17.70 -0.83 9.50
CA ASN A 282 17.74 -1.65 8.31
C ASN A 282 16.96 -2.97 8.45
N GLY A 283 16.61 -3.56 7.32
CA GLY A 283 15.84 -4.80 7.25
C GLY A 283 14.34 -4.56 7.41
N PHE A 284 13.61 -5.64 7.63
CA PHE A 284 12.16 -5.58 7.78
C PHE A 284 11.74 -5.07 9.16
N GLN A 285 10.76 -4.16 9.15
CA GLN A 285 10.04 -3.73 10.35
C GLN A 285 8.55 -3.61 10.03
N TYR A 286 7.69 -4.02 10.97
CA TYR A 286 6.27 -3.72 10.90
C TYR A 286 5.90 -2.72 12.00
N ILE A 287 5.35 -1.58 11.58
CA ILE A 287 5.00 -0.48 12.47
C ILE A 287 3.48 -0.25 12.40
N SER A 288 2.82 -0.25 13.55
CA SER A 288 1.38 -0.09 13.63
C SER A 288 0.98 1.07 14.53
N ASN A 289 0.01 1.87 14.05
CA ASN A 289 -0.66 2.88 14.85
C ASN A 289 -1.81 2.21 15.63
N GLN A 290 -1.45 1.62 16.77
CA GLN A 290 -2.35 0.79 17.57
C GLN A 290 -3.23 1.64 18.47
N LEU A 291 -4.53 1.36 18.45
CA LEU A 291 -5.47 1.86 19.46
C LEU A 291 -5.22 1.14 20.80
N ILE A 292 -4.79 1.86 21.82
CA ILE A 292 -4.58 1.31 23.16
C ILE A 292 -5.74 1.58 24.12
N ARG A 293 -6.50 2.66 23.87
CA ARG A 293 -7.76 3.01 24.52
C ARG A 293 -8.52 4.03 23.67
N PRO A 294 -9.83 4.21 23.85
CA PRO A 294 -10.59 5.21 23.12
C PRO A 294 -9.88 6.56 23.01
N GLY A 295 -9.66 7.04 21.78
CA GLY A 295 -8.99 8.30 21.48
C GLY A 295 -7.48 8.33 21.70
N LYS A 296 -6.83 7.21 22.04
CA LYS A 296 -5.39 7.17 22.23
C LYS A 296 -4.74 6.06 21.38
N HIS A 297 -3.96 6.48 20.40
CA HIS A 297 -3.14 5.60 19.57
C HIS A 297 -1.66 5.69 19.96
N VAL A 298 -0.93 4.61 19.73
CA VAL A 298 0.53 4.54 19.86
C VAL A 298 1.12 3.97 18.58
N PHE A 299 2.00 4.72 17.96
CA PHE A 299 2.73 4.31 16.77
C PHE A 299 4.03 3.64 17.18
N LYS A 300 4.13 2.34 16.96
CA LYS A 300 5.28 1.54 17.41
C LYS A 300 5.52 0.34 16.52
N GLU A 301 6.77 -0.15 16.55
CA GLU A 301 7.12 -1.46 16.00
C GLU A 301 6.32 -2.55 16.72
N THR A 302 5.78 -3.51 15.97
CA THR A 302 4.94 -4.57 16.51
C THR A 302 5.11 -5.85 15.69
N GLU A 303 4.69 -6.97 16.25
CA GLU A 303 4.75 -8.26 15.58
C GLU A 303 3.67 -8.40 14.51
N THR A 304 4.01 -9.12 13.45
CA THR A 304 3.04 -9.51 12.42
C THR A 304 2.25 -10.75 12.87
N SER A 305 1.24 -11.16 12.09
CA SER A 305 0.52 -12.41 12.34
C SER A 305 1.45 -13.63 12.24
N HIS A 306 1.02 -14.76 12.80
CA HIS A 306 1.74 -16.02 12.67
C HIS A 306 2.00 -16.36 11.19
N GLU A 307 0.97 -16.28 10.34
CA GLU A 307 1.09 -16.54 8.90
C GLU A 307 1.95 -15.49 8.19
N GLY A 308 1.89 -14.21 8.62
CA GLY A 308 2.77 -13.14 8.17
C GLY A 308 4.25 -13.32 8.56
N ASN A 309 4.56 -14.28 9.43
CA ASN A 309 5.94 -14.68 9.78
C ASN A 309 6.44 -15.91 9.00
N ASN A 310 5.60 -16.50 8.13
CA ASN A 310 5.97 -17.70 7.36
C ASN A 310 6.78 -17.30 6.11
N GLU A 311 8.10 -17.43 6.18
CA GLU A 311 9.01 -17.09 5.09
C GLU A 311 8.77 -17.94 3.83
N GLN A 312 8.48 -19.25 4.00
CA GLN A 312 8.20 -20.14 2.88
C GLN A 312 6.94 -19.72 2.13
N LEU A 313 5.87 -19.37 2.85
CA LEU A 313 4.65 -18.81 2.25
C LEU A 313 4.93 -17.49 1.53
N GLY A 314 5.79 -16.65 2.09
CA GLY A 314 6.22 -15.39 1.46
C GLY A 314 6.96 -15.61 0.14
N GLU A 315 7.86 -16.57 0.09
CA GLU A 315 8.58 -16.94 -1.13
C GLU A 315 7.64 -17.56 -2.19
N GLU A 316 6.74 -18.44 -1.76
CA GLU A 316 5.76 -19.06 -2.66
C GLU A 316 4.78 -18.03 -3.24
N LEU A 317 4.26 -17.11 -2.39
CA LEU A 317 3.41 -15.99 -2.83
C LEU A 317 4.14 -15.12 -3.85
N TRP A 318 5.39 -14.76 -3.58
CA TRP A 318 6.20 -13.94 -4.50
C TRP A 318 6.35 -14.61 -5.85
N THR A 319 6.74 -15.89 -5.87
CA THR A 319 6.98 -16.66 -7.10
C THR A 319 5.71 -16.84 -7.93
N LEU A 320 4.59 -17.17 -7.29
CA LEU A 320 3.30 -17.32 -7.98
C LEU A 320 2.79 -15.98 -8.53
N SER A 321 2.96 -14.90 -7.76
CA SER A 321 2.59 -13.54 -8.20
C SER A 321 3.46 -13.08 -9.38
N GLU A 322 4.77 -13.33 -9.35
CA GLU A 322 5.69 -13.02 -10.44
C GLU A 322 5.35 -13.82 -11.71
N HIS A 323 5.05 -15.10 -11.56
CA HIS A 323 4.60 -15.92 -12.68
C HIS A 323 3.31 -15.37 -13.31
N LEU A 324 2.33 -15.01 -12.47
CA LEU A 324 1.09 -14.40 -12.93
C LEU A 324 1.33 -13.07 -13.66
N ILE A 325 2.19 -12.20 -13.13
CA ILE A 325 2.58 -10.93 -13.75
C ILE A 325 3.16 -11.18 -15.14
N ASN A 326 4.18 -12.03 -15.25
CA ASN A 326 4.87 -12.34 -16.50
C ASN A 326 3.89 -12.92 -17.55
N GLN A 327 3.04 -13.86 -17.14
CA GLN A 327 2.01 -14.43 -18.02
C GLN A 327 1.04 -13.36 -18.56
N LYS A 328 0.57 -12.42 -17.70
CA LYS A 328 -0.37 -11.37 -18.10
C LYS A 328 0.26 -10.25 -18.94
N LEU A 329 1.57 -10.07 -18.81
CA LEU A 329 2.36 -9.17 -19.67
C LEU A 329 2.78 -9.82 -20.98
N GLY A 330 2.67 -11.15 -21.12
CA GLY A 330 3.16 -11.90 -22.28
C GLY A 330 4.68 -12.05 -22.30
N GLU A 331 5.31 -11.94 -21.12
CA GLU A 331 6.74 -12.21 -20.94
C GLU A 331 6.94 -13.71 -20.75
N THR A 332 7.90 -14.28 -21.47
CA THR A 332 8.30 -15.69 -21.28
C THR A 332 9.09 -15.78 -19.94
N PRO A 333 8.81 -16.78 -19.08
CA PRO A 333 9.51 -16.94 -17.82
C PRO A 333 11.00 -17.20 -17.97
#